data_fd18fb541041202878c4bb1b4291db73
#
_entry.id   fd18fb541041202878c4bb1b4291db73
#
_cell.length_a   1.000
_cell.length_b   1.000
_cell.length_c   1.000
_cell.angle_alpha   90.00
_cell.angle_beta   90.00
_cell.angle_gamma   90.00
#
_symmetry.space_group_name_H-M   'P 1'
#
loop_
_entity.id
_entity.type
_entity.pdbx_description
1 polymer ?
#
loop_
_entity_poly.entity_id
_entity_poly.type
_entity_poly.pdbx_seq_one_letter_code
_entity_poly.pdbx_strand_id
1 'polypeptide(L)'
;AAHYSLPIYIGKNVWIGSNAAILPGVSIGDNTVIGAGSVVTRDIPANVVAVGNPCRILREISDRDKEYYFRDMKVDFPYASEKKMD
;
A
#
# COMPACT_ATOMS: atom_id res chain seq x y z
N ALA A 1 -10.82 25.83 16.06
CA ALA A 1 -9.58 25.11 16.20
C ALA A 1 -8.75 25.23 14.95
N ALA A 2 -7.49 25.26 15.15
CA ALA A 2 -6.62 25.34 14.01
C ALA A 2 -6.64 24.03 13.27
N HIS A 3 -6.67 24.13 12.00
CA HIS A 3 -6.65 22.94 11.21
C HIS A 3 -5.36 22.92 10.44
N TYR A 4 -4.52 21.98 10.74
CA TYR A 4 -3.31 21.84 10.00
C TYR A 4 -3.43 20.59 9.16
N SER A 5 -3.23 20.76 7.89
CA SER A 5 -3.20 19.61 7.02
C SER A 5 -1.76 19.22 6.87
N LEU A 6 -1.39 18.12 7.42
CA LEU A 6 -0.04 17.62 7.22
C LEU A 6 0.00 16.86 5.91
N PRO A 7 1.02 17.10 5.13
CA PRO A 7 1.08 16.45 3.83
C PRO A 7 1.30 14.95 3.95
N ILE A 8 0.85 14.24 2.94
CA ILE A 8 1.09 12.82 2.81
C ILE A 8 2.07 12.69 1.67
N TYR A 9 3.15 11.95 1.89
CA TYR A 9 4.15 11.75 0.86
C TYR A 9 4.09 10.33 0.37
N ILE A 10 3.91 10.16 -0.93
CA ILE A 10 3.82 8.83 -1.51
C ILE A 10 4.92 8.71 -2.53
N GLY A 11 5.74 7.71 -2.40
CA GLY A 11 6.87 7.49 -3.29
C GLY A 11 6.47 7.00 -4.66
N LYS A 12 7.43 6.48 -5.42
CA LYS A 12 7.18 6.03 -6.77
C LYS A 12 6.68 4.60 -6.76
N ASN A 13 5.85 4.28 -7.72
CA ASN A 13 5.35 2.92 -7.92
C ASN A 13 4.67 2.37 -6.67
N VAL A 14 3.82 3.17 -6.05
CA VAL A 14 3.09 2.74 -4.88
C VAL A 14 1.69 2.32 -5.31
N TRP A 15 1.26 1.17 -4.84
CA TRP A 15 -0.07 0.66 -5.12
C TRP A 15 -0.90 0.70 -3.88
N ILE A 16 -2.03 1.37 -3.95
CA ILE A 16 -2.89 1.53 -2.80
C ILE A 16 -4.24 0.92 -3.13
N GLY A 17 -4.63 -0.07 -2.38
CA GLY A 17 -5.88 -0.77 -2.60
C GLY A 17 -7.08 0.09 -2.30
N SER A 18 -8.23 -0.38 -2.72
CA SER A 18 -9.48 0.36 -2.57
C SER A 18 -9.79 0.61 -1.11
N ASN A 19 -10.33 1.77 -0.85
CA ASN A 19 -10.79 2.12 0.48
C ASN A 19 -9.69 2.15 1.53
N ALA A 20 -8.45 2.30 1.13
CA ALA A 20 -7.39 2.48 2.08
C ALA A 20 -7.42 3.93 2.57
N ALA A 21 -7.15 4.13 3.83
CA ALA A 21 -7.08 5.46 4.42
C ALA A 21 -5.66 5.73 4.85
N ILE A 22 -5.14 6.91 4.52
CA ILE A 22 -3.79 7.28 4.88
C ILE A 22 -3.88 8.52 5.72
N LEU A 23 -3.36 8.46 6.91
CA LEU A 23 -3.48 9.58 7.83
C LEU A 23 -2.51 10.70 7.47
N PRO A 24 -2.86 11.93 7.82
CA PRO A 24 -1.99 13.06 7.52
C PRO A 24 -0.59 12.87 8.10
N GLY A 25 0.39 13.34 7.37
CA GLY A 25 1.77 13.30 7.83
C GLY A 25 2.50 12.00 7.58
N VAL A 26 1.80 11.00 7.00
CA VAL A 26 2.42 9.70 6.76
C VAL A 26 3.21 9.72 5.46
N SER A 27 4.32 9.03 5.44
CA SER A 27 5.12 8.84 4.23
C SER A 27 5.10 7.38 3.85
N ILE A 28 4.92 7.10 2.59
CA ILE A 28 4.95 5.74 2.07
C ILE A 28 6.08 5.65 1.08
N GLY A 29 6.99 4.71 1.31
CA GLY A 29 8.19 4.59 0.48
C GLY A 29 7.91 4.00 -0.88
N ASP A 30 8.93 4.00 -1.72
CA ASP A 30 8.79 3.54 -3.11
C ASP A 30 8.48 2.06 -3.20
N ASN A 31 7.82 1.68 -4.25
CA ASN A 31 7.58 0.27 -4.58
C ASN A 31 6.85 -0.45 -3.45
N THR A 32 5.89 0.19 -2.85
CA THR A 32 5.15 -0.36 -1.73
C THR A 32 3.73 -0.68 -2.15
N VAL A 33 3.18 -1.73 -1.60
CA VAL A 33 1.80 -2.12 -1.85
C VAL A 33 1.03 -2.00 -0.55
N ILE A 34 -0.05 -1.24 -0.58
CA ILE A 34 -0.93 -1.09 0.57
C ILE A 34 -2.23 -1.84 0.25
N GLY A 35 -2.59 -2.79 1.06
CA GLY A 35 -3.77 -3.60 0.81
C GLY A 35 -5.06 -2.82 0.96
N ALA A 36 -6.11 -3.32 0.33
CA ALA A 36 -7.40 -2.67 0.37
C ALA A 36 -7.93 -2.60 1.79
N GLY A 37 -8.60 -1.53 2.10
CA GLY A 37 -9.22 -1.35 3.42
C GLY A 37 -8.22 -1.08 4.53
N SER A 38 -6.95 -0.86 4.20
CA SER A 38 -5.95 -0.61 5.22
C SER A 38 -6.07 0.79 5.77
N VAL A 39 -5.66 0.98 7.01
CA VAL A 39 -5.61 2.30 7.61
C VAL A 39 -4.16 2.57 7.99
N VAL A 40 -3.51 3.42 7.22
CA VAL A 40 -2.08 3.67 7.38
C VAL A 40 -1.89 4.79 8.38
N THR A 41 -1.39 4.45 9.54
CA THR A 41 -1.25 5.39 10.65
C THR A 41 0.20 5.78 10.91
N ARG A 42 1.15 5.12 10.28
CA ARG A 42 2.57 5.39 10.46
C ARG A 42 3.28 5.31 9.13
N ASP A 43 4.46 5.84 9.07
CA ASP A 43 5.24 5.78 7.85
C ASP A 43 5.48 4.33 7.46
N ILE A 44 5.44 4.07 6.18
CA ILE A 44 5.66 2.73 5.64
C ILE A 44 6.95 2.79 4.81
N PRO A 45 7.89 1.90 5.07
CA PRO A 45 9.15 1.92 4.32
C PRO A 45 8.95 1.45 2.89
N ALA A 46 9.99 1.59 2.10
CA ALA A 46 9.95 1.15 0.71
C ALA A 46 9.99 -0.37 0.60
N ASN A 47 9.52 -0.87 -0.49
CA ASN A 47 9.66 -2.29 -0.88
C ASN A 47 8.97 -3.25 0.08
N VAL A 48 7.78 -2.92 0.52
CA VAL A 48 7.03 -3.81 1.41
C VAL A 48 5.58 -3.91 0.96
N VAL A 49 4.93 -4.94 1.42
CA VAL A 49 3.47 -5.06 1.34
C VAL A 49 2.97 -4.82 2.75
N ALA A 50 2.07 -3.88 2.91
CA ALA A 50 1.52 -3.54 4.22
C ALA A 50 0.01 -3.57 4.15
N VAL A 51 -0.62 -4.11 5.17
CA VAL A 51 -2.08 -4.30 5.17
C VAL A 51 -2.66 -4.14 6.56
N GLY A 52 -3.92 -3.89 6.61
CA GLY A 52 -4.69 -3.98 7.84
C GLY A 52 -5.02 -2.66 8.49
N ASN A 53 -5.66 -2.74 9.62
CA ASN A 53 -6.03 -1.58 10.41
C ASN A 53 -5.73 -1.87 11.88
N PRO A 54 -4.69 -1.26 12.45
CA PRO A 54 -3.76 -0.37 11.77
C PRO A 54 -2.88 -1.13 10.80
N CYS A 55 -2.45 -0.46 9.77
CA CYS A 55 -1.67 -1.09 8.72
C CYS A 55 -0.32 -1.55 9.26
N ARG A 56 0.06 -2.76 8.91
CA ARG A 56 1.33 -3.33 9.36
C ARG A 56 2.04 -3.96 8.18
N ILE A 57 3.34 -4.02 8.25
CA ILE A 57 4.11 -4.66 7.20
C ILE A 57 3.84 -6.14 7.22
N LEU A 58 3.38 -6.65 6.08
CA LEU A 58 3.12 -8.06 5.94
C LEU A 58 4.39 -8.79 5.54
N ARG A 59 5.12 -8.24 4.58
CA ARG A 59 6.36 -8.83 4.12
C ARG A 59 7.10 -7.85 3.23
N GLU A 60 8.34 -8.16 2.96
CA GLU A 60 9.12 -7.37 2.02
C GLU A 60 8.85 -7.85 0.60
N ILE A 61 9.05 -6.97 -0.35
CA ILE A 61 8.84 -7.30 -1.74
C ILE A 61 10.17 -7.63 -2.36
N SER A 62 10.29 -8.82 -2.94
CA SER A 62 11.50 -9.21 -3.65
C SER A 62 11.42 -8.68 -5.07
N ASP A 63 12.51 -8.82 -5.82
CA ASP A 63 12.50 -8.42 -7.22
C ASP A 63 11.46 -9.20 -8.00
N ARG A 64 11.26 -10.43 -7.64
CA ARG A 64 10.29 -11.25 -8.30
C ARG A 64 8.89 -10.71 -8.06
N ASP A 65 8.62 -10.28 -6.84
CA ASP A 65 7.34 -9.70 -6.52
C ASP A 65 7.13 -8.41 -7.27
N LYS A 66 8.17 -7.62 -7.44
CA LYS A 66 8.04 -6.37 -8.16
C LYS A 66 7.58 -6.64 -9.58
N GLU A 67 8.15 -7.65 -10.20
CA GLU A 67 7.74 -7.98 -11.53
C GLU A 67 6.28 -8.37 -11.55
N TYR A 68 5.85 -9.09 -10.60
CA TYR A 68 4.47 -9.53 -10.53
C TYR A 68 3.53 -8.34 -10.30
N TYR A 69 3.82 -7.51 -9.32
CA TYR A 69 2.89 -6.44 -8.95
C TYR A 69 2.94 -5.25 -9.90
N PHE A 70 4.11 -4.94 -10.44
CA PHE A 70 4.24 -3.68 -11.15
C PHE A 70 4.39 -3.84 -12.63
N ARG A 71 4.66 -5.02 -13.09
CA ARG A 71 4.82 -5.21 -14.49
C ARG A 71 3.55 -5.73 -15.11
N ASP A 72 2.99 -6.73 -14.56
CA ASP A 72 1.78 -7.29 -15.10
C ASP A 72 0.58 -6.56 -14.67
N MET A 73 0.58 -5.93 -13.72
CA MET A 73 -0.45 -5.15 -13.15
C MET A 73 -1.82 -5.50 -13.28
N LYS A 74 -2.13 -6.35 -14.07
CA LYS A 74 -3.44 -6.84 -14.07
C LYS A 74 -3.60 -7.59 -12.86
N VAL A 75 -2.59 -7.70 -12.18
CA VAL A 75 -2.74 -8.28 -11.03
C VAL A 75 -3.40 -7.48 -10.17
N ASP A 76 -4.23 -7.69 -9.75
CA ASP A 76 -4.79 -7.11 -8.71
C ASP A 76 -4.09 -7.54 -7.53
N PHE A 77 -4.52 -7.30 -6.44
CA PHE A 77 -3.98 -7.74 -5.22
C PHE A 77 -4.36 -9.18 -5.02
N PRO A 78 -3.61 -9.92 -4.30
CA PRO A 78 -3.87 -11.34 -4.14
C PRO A 78 -5.31 -11.66 -3.78
N TYR A 79 -5.88 -10.88 -2.88
CA TYR A 79 -7.24 -11.17 -2.49
C TYR A 79 -8.20 -10.92 -3.65
N ALA A 80 -7.89 -9.99 -4.49
CA ALA A 80 -8.76 -9.70 -5.62
C ALA A 80 -8.70 -10.81 -6.62
N SER A 81 -7.56 -11.40 -6.78
CA SER A 81 -7.46 -12.53 -7.68
C SER A 81 -8.34 -13.66 -7.21
N GLU A 82 -8.35 -13.87 -5.93
CA GLU A 82 -9.19 -14.91 -5.42
C GLU A 82 -10.64 -14.63 -5.66
N LYS A 83 -11.01 -13.38 -5.50
CA LYS A 83 -12.37 -13.06 -5.76
C LYS A 83 -12.76 -13.33 -7.15
N LYS A 84 -11.89 -13.12 -8.07
CA LYS A 84 -12.27 -13.34 -9.42
C LYS A 84 -12.56 -14.76 -9.70
N MET A 85 -12.09 -15.62 -8.92
CA MET A 85 -12.32 -16.99 -9.16
C MET A 85 -13.67 -17.41 -8.67
N ASP A 86 -14.30 -16.59 -7.98
CA ASP A 86 -15.61 -16.94 -7.46
C ASP A 86 -16.67 -17.07 -8.53
#